data_29dbb0fe9585fe758549c115a046bbcf
#
_entry.id   29dbb0fe9585fe758549c115a046bbcf
#
_cell.length_a   1.000
_cell.length_b   1.000
_cell.length_c   1.000
_cell.angle_alpha   90.00
_cell.angle_beta   90.00
_cell.angle_gamma   90.00
#
_symmetry.space_group_name_H-M   'P 1'
#
loop_
_entity.id
_entity.type
_entity.pdbx_description
1 polymer ?
#
loop_
_entity_poly.entity_id
_entity_poly.type
_entity_poly.pdbx_seq_one_letter_code
_entity_poly.pdbx_strand_id
1 'polypeptide(L)'
;MITFPARKAGYLAATSLLTLIASSALQAQSADPAFPRASLNLYGVSGLIDMPSGEMQPDAYLTSSYGQFGPISRTTLTFQISPRMSASFRYYGVEDWIANLDCYPDCQGRVNSYETYRDRSFDFRYQVLQEQGYVPSVVIGLQDIAGTGILSGEYIAATKHITPEIKATLGLGWGRLGSYGSFGSPFGDRPKINVEEGGDFNYDQWFRGPAAFFGGVEWQATEKLAFKLEYSSDDFEVEAEQRKAFDRSSPFNVGAEYAFNEWFRVGGYYMYGSELGFAAHFTMNPKQRPTGS
;
A
#
# COMPACT_ATOMS: atom_id res chain seq x y z
N MET A 1 -64.34 17.18 -25.58
CA MET A 1 -63.25 17.10 -26.54
C MET A 1 -62.18 18.08 -26.08
N ILE A 2 -61.24 17.64 -25.23
CA ILE A 2 -60.19 18.47 -24.62
C ILE A 2 -58.87 17.92 -25.10
N THR A 3 -58.20 18.70 -25.92
CA THR A 3 -56.87 18.38 -26.46
C THR A 3 -55.78 18.92 -25.53
N PHE A 4 -54.84 18.05 -25.06
CA PHE A 4 -53.66 18.43 -24.34
C PHE A 4 -52.51 18.76 -25.31
N PRO A 5 -51.71 19.79 -25.10
CA PRO A 5 -50.54 20.07 -25.91
C PRO A 5 -49.33 19.26 -25.43
N ALA A 6 -48.56 18.75 -26.39
CA ALA A 6 -47.35 17.93 -26.22
C ALA A 6 -46.22 18.74 -25.60
N ARG A 7 -45.58 18.18 -24.56
CA ARG A 7 -44.27 18.58 -24.04
C ARG A 7 -43.16 18.11 -25.02
N LYS A 8 -42.54 19.02 -25.75
CA LYS A 8 -41.31 18.83 -26.50
C LYS A 8 -40.30 19.91 -26.11
N ALA A 9 -39.74 19.86 -24.91
CA ALA A 9 -38.70 20.82 -24.53
C ALA A 9 -37.60 20.22 -23.62
N GLY A 10 -37.50 18.89 -23.48
CA GLY A 10 -36.58 18.28 -22.54
C GLY A 10 -35.33 17.61 -23.13
N TYR A 11 -35.25 17.45 -24.46
CA TYR A 11 -34.16 16.64 -25.08
C TYR A 11 -32.96 17.44 -25.61
N LEU A 12 -33.06 18.76 -25.74
CA LEU A 12 -32.02 19.60 -26.29
C LEU A 12 -30.94 20.05 -25.26
N ALA A 13 -31.27 20.02 -23.97
CA ALA A 13 -30.30 20.39 -22.93
C ALA A 13 -29.38 19.23 -22.49
N ALA A 14 -29.81 17.99 -22.66
CA ALA A 14 -29.02 16.82 -22.27
C ALA A 14 -27.93 16.47 -23.30
N THR A 15 -28.18 16.76 -24.57
CA THR A 15 -27.18 16.47 -25.64
C THR A 15 -26.02 17.46 -25.67
N SER A 16 -26.25 18.72 -25.25
CA SER A 16 -25.17 19.72 -25.20
C SER A 16 -24.19 19.50 -24.00
N LEU A 17 -24.65 18.89 -22.91
CA LEU A 17 -23.78 18.58 -21.76
C LEU A 17 -22.87 17.37 -22.04
N LEU A 18 -23.38 16.38 -22.75
CA LEU A 18 -22.60 15.20 -23.15
C LEU A 18 -21.52 15.53 -24.19
N THR A 19 -21.77 16.48 -25.09
CA THR A 19 -20.76 16.90 -26.07
C THR A 19 -19.66 17.77 -25.48
N LEU A 20 -19.91 18.52 -24.42
CA LEU A 20 -18.87 19.28 -23.69
C LEU A 20 -17.96 18.36 -22.88
N ILE A 21 -18.50 17.28 -22.32
CA ILE A 21 -17.70 16.28 -21.59
C ILE A 21 -16.86 15.44 -22.55
N ALA A 22 -17.37 15.14 -23.75
CA ALA A 22 -16.64 14.39 -24.77
C ALA A 22 -15.49 15.19 -25.42
N SER A 23 -15.59 16.51 -25.53
CA SER A 23 -14.56 17.35 -26.12
C SER A 23 -13.40 17.68 -25.16
N SER A 24 -13.62 17.66 -23.84
CA SER A 24 -12.53 17.74 -22.86
C SER A 24 -11.77 16.40 -22.70
N ALA A 25 -12.41 15.29 -23.10
CA ALA A 25 -11.82 13.95 -23.05
C ALA A 25 -10.74 13.71 -24.10
N LEU A 26 -10.72 14.47 -25.19
CA LEU A 26 -9.76 14.26 -26.30
C LEU A 26 -8.43 14.99 -26.09
N GLN A 27 -8.28 15.82 -25.06
CA GLN A 27 -7.05 16.56 -24.76
C GLN A 27 -6.25 16.02 -23.57
N ALA A 28 -6.71 14.93 -22.94
CA ALA A 28 -5.88 14.17 -22.00
C ALA A 28 -4.91 13.23 -22.74
N GLN A 29 -4.20 13.74 -23.75
CA GLN A 29 -3.11 13.05 -24.39
C GLN A 29 -1.88 13.18 -23.50
N SER A 30 -1.54 12.07 -22.82
CA SER A 30 -0.21 11.59 -22.50
C SER A 30 0.92 12.64 -22.55
N ALA A 31 0.95 13.58 -21.63
CA ALA A 31 2.24 14.04 -21.14
C ALA A 31 2.87 12.83 -20.44
N ASP A 32 4.08 12.43 -20.81
CA ASP A 32 4.82 11.42 -20.07
C ASP A 32 4.83 11.84 -18.61
N PRO A 33 4.42 10.96 -17.68
CA PRO A 33 4.35 11.34 -16.29
C PRO A 33 5.74 11.73 -15.79
N ALA A 34 5.82 12.76 -14.96
CA ALA A 34 7.06 13.19 -14.31
C ALA A 34 7.67 12.09 -13.43
N PHE A 35 6.89 11.04 -13.13
CA PHE A 35 7.32 9.89 -12.37
C PHE A 35 8.06 8.89 -13.27
N PRO A 36 9.39 8.82 -13.19
CA PRO A 36 10.17 7.90 -14.03
C PRO A 36 9.88 6.43 -13.74
N ARG A 37 9.37 6.12 -12.55
CA ARG A 37 8.90 4.80 -12.10
C ARG A 37 8.09 4.92 -10.81
N ALA A 38 7.32 3.88 -10.47
CA ALA A 38 6.53 3.83 -9.26
C ALA A 38 7.40 4.01 -8.00
N SER A 39 6.89 4.77 -7.04
CA SER A 39 7.49 4.93 -5.71
C SER A 39 7.40 3.63 -4.92
N LEU A 40 8.25 3.50 -3.92
CA LEU A 40 8.28 2.35 -3.03
C LEU A 40 7.77 2.75 -1.64
N ASN A 41 7.10 1.81 -0.97
CA ASN A 41 6.65 1.97 0.40
C ASN A 41 7.59 1.28 1.40
N LEU A 42 7.29 1.38 2.70
CA LEU A 42 8.03 0.72 3.77
C LEU A 42 7.99 -0.82 3.70
N TYR A 43 7.09 -1.40 2.90
CA TYR A 43 7.06 -2.84 2.60
C TYR A 43 8.00 -3.22 1.44
N GLY A 44 8.67 -2.25 0.80
CA GLY A 44 9.58 -2.50 -0.32
C GLY A 44 8.87 -2.89 -1.62
N VAL A 45 7.60 -2.56 -1.76
CA VAL A 45 6.78 -2.74 -2.97
C VAL A 45 6.27 -1.39 -3.46
N SER A 46 5.76 -1.33 -4.69
CA SER A 46 5.15 -0.08 -5.20
C SER A 46 4.02 0.37 -4.29
N GLY A 47 4.10 1.62 -3.80
CA GLY A 47 3.16 2.14 -2.81
C GLY A 47 3.43 3.58 -2.41
N LEU A 48 2.62 4.04 -1.47
CA LEU A 48 2.70 5.37 -0.87
C LEU A 48 3.79 5.41 0.22
N ILE A 49 3.40 5.39 1.50
CA ILE A 49 4.31 5.35 2.66
C ILE A 49 4.30 3.95 3.26
N ASP A 50 3.14 3.50 3.73
CA ASP A 50 2.93 2.16 4.27
C ASP A 50 1.94 1.35 3.42
N MET A 51 0.99 2.01 2.78
CA MET A 51 -0.04 1.39 1.94
C MET A 51 0.46 1.11 0.52
N PRO A 52 0.00 0.01 -0.11
CA PRO A 52 0.34 -0.34 -1.48
C PRO A 52 -0.35 0.55 -2.51
N SER A 53 0.22 0.63 -3.71
CA SER A 53 -0.40 1.30 -4.87
C SER A 53 -0.82 0.31 -5.96
N GLY A 54 -1.57 0.80 -6.95
CA GLY A 54 -1.95 0.05 -8.14
C GLY A 54 -0.85 -0.06 -9.19
N GLU A 55 0.39 0.32 -8.88
CA GLU A 55 1.51 0.34 -9.82
C GLU A 55 2.43 -0.86 -9.65
N MET A 56 3.21 -1.15 -10.69
CA MET A 56 4.28 -2.16 -10.68
C MET A 56 5.63 -1.52 -11.00
N GLN A 57 6.70 -2.18 -10.58
CA GLN A 57 8.06 -1.82 -11.01
C GLN A 57 8.32 -2.34 -12.45
N PRO A 58 9.32 -1.79 -13.14
CA PRO A 58 9.74 -2.34 -14.43
C PRO A 58 10.15 -3.81 -14.35
N ASP A 59 9.96 -4.54 -15.46
CA ASP A 59 10.27 -5.97 -15.56
C ASP A 59 11.70 -6.30 -15.13
N ALA A 60 11.86 -7.42 -14.44
CA ALA A 60 13.11 -7.97 -13.92
C ALA A 60 13.80 -7.09 -12.84
N TYR A 61 13.16 -6.06 -12.32
CA TYR A 61 13.73 -5.31 -11.20
C TYR A 61 13.81 -6.16 -9.93
N LEU A 62 14.98 -6.14 -9.32
CA LEU A 62 15.23 -6.69 -7.99
C LEU A 62 15.48 -5.52 -7.06
N THR A 63 14.65 -5.39 -6.03
CA THR A 63 14.72 -4.30 -5.05
C THR A 63 14.99 -4.88 -3.66
N SER A 64 16.07 -4.42 -3.03
CA SER A 64 16.32 -4.64 -1.61
C SER A 64 15.91 -3.38 -0.86
N SER A 65 15.07 -3.52 0.15
CA SER A 65 14.51 -2.41 0.91
C SER A 65 14.72 -2.62 2.40
N TYR A 66 15.01 -1.54 3.08
CA TYR A 66 14.93 -1.44 4.52
C TYR A 66 13.96 -0.32 4.89
N GLY A 67 12.96 -0.61 5.70
CA GLY A 67 12.00 0.35 6.22
C GLY A 67 11.89 0.23 7.73
N GLN A 68 11.82 1.37 8.43
CA GLN A 68 11.65 1.41 9.88
C GLN A 68 10.77 2.60 10.27
N PHE A 69 9.89 2.38 11.25
CA PHE A 69 9.23 3.47 11.99
C PHE A 69 8.95 2.99 13.42
N GLY A 70 9.18 3.87 14.38
CA GLY A 70 9.11 3.48 15.79
C GLY A 70 9.89 2.18 16.02
N PRO A 71 9.30 1.19 16.72
CA PRO A 71 9.92 -0.10 17.01
C PRO A 71 9.85 -1.09 15.85
N ILE A 72 9.15 -0.76 14.76
CA ILE A 72 8.89 -1.69 13.65
C ILE A 72 9.96 -1.53 12.58
N SER A 73 10.58 -2.64 12.18
CA SER A 73 11.55 -2.73 11.10
C SER A 73 11.14 -3.77 10.06
N ARG A 74 11.42 -3.49 8.77
CA ARG A 74 11.15 -4.38 7.65
C ARG A 74 12.35 -4.42 6.73
N THR A 75 12.85 -5.62 6.46
CA THR A 75 13.84 -5.86 5.40
C THR A 75 13.17 -6.70 4.33
N THR A 76 13.10 -6.19 3.13
CA THR A 76 12.35 -6.83 2.04
C THR A 76 13.21 -7.00 0.81
N LEU A 77 13.10 -8.15 0.18
CA LEU A 77 13.62 -8.43 -1.15
C LEU A 77 12.43 -8.62 -2.09
N THR A 78 12.25 -7.72 -3.04
CA THR A 78 11.15 -7.75 -4.02
C THR A 78 11.69 -8.02 -5.41
N PHE A 79 11.11 -8.99 -6.09
CA PHE A 79 11.44 -9.33 -7.46
C PHE A 79 10.23 -9.10 -8.39
N GLN A 80 10.43 -8.26 -9.40
CA GLN A 80 9.47 -8.07 -10.49
C GLN A 80 9.65 -9.19 -11.51
N ILE A 81 8.81 -10.23 -11.41
CA ILE A 81 8.92 -11.47 -12.17
C ILE A 81 8.54 -11.24 -13.64
N SER A 82 7.57 -10.39 -13.86
CA SER A 82 7.10 -9.97 -15.18
C SER A 82 6.54 -8.55 -15.10
N PRO A 83 6.21 -7.88 -16.22
CA PRO A 83 5.64 -6.52 -16.17
C PRO A 83 4.39 -6.39 -15.29
N ARG A 84 3.69 -7.49 -15.02
CA ARG A 84 2.42 -7.50 -14.26
C ARG A 84 2.48 -8.26 -12.94
N MET A 85 3.63 -8.86 -12.59
CA MET A 85 3.69 -9.80 -11.47
C MET A 85 4.96 -9.58 -10.66
N SER A 86 4.82 -9.45 -9.35
CA SER A 86 5.94 -9.39 -8.42
C SER A 86 5.70 -10.28 -7.20
N ALA A 87 6.80 -10.76 -6.63
CA ALA A 87 6.82 -11.47 -5.37
C ALA A 87 7.86 -10.83 -4.44
N SER A 88 7.61 -10.89 -3.14
CA SER A 88 8.51 -10.35 -2.13
C SER A 88 8.70 -11.35 -1.01
N PHE A 89 9.92 -11.36 -0.49
CA PHE A 89 10.25 -11.98 0.79
C PHE A 89 10.56 -10.85 1.77
N ARG A 90 9.88 -10.84 2.90
CA ARG A 90 10.04 -9.82 3.94
C ARG A 90 10.39 -10.45 5.27
N TYR A 91 11.36 -9.84 5.94
CA TYR A 91 11.69 -10.07 7.32
C TYR A 91 11.17 -8.88 8.14
N TYR A 92 10.28 -9.16 9.07
CA TYR A 92 9.59 -8.19 9.92
C TYR A 92 10.12 -8.30 11.35
N GLY A 93 10.39 -7.18 11.98
CA GLY A 93 10.84 -7.11 13.36
C GLY A 93 10.07 -6.06 14.14
N VAL A 94 9.71 -6.34 15.39
CA VAL A 94 9.14 -5.39 16.33
C VAL A 94 9.98 -5.43 17.60
N GLU A 95 10.64 -4.33 17.91
CA GLU A 95 11.31 -4.12 19.18
C GLU A 95 10.28 -3.74 20.26
N ASP A 96 10.67 -3.77 21.51
CA ASP A 96 9.81 -3.42 22.66
C ASP A 96 8.51 -4.25 22.76
N TRP A 97 8.51 -5.45 22.18
CA TRP A 97 7.39 -6.37 22.22
C TRP A 97 7.19 -6.92 23.65
N ILE A 98 6.06 -6.64 24.26
CA ILE A 98 5.75 -7.17 25.60
C ILE A 98 5.33 -8.63 25.48
N ALA A 99 6.22 -9.55 25.83
CA ALA A 99 5.99 -10.99 25.69
C ALA A 99 4.94 -11.52 26.70
N ASN A 100 4.88 -10.95 27.90
CA ASN A 100 3.95 -11.40 28.96
C ASN A 100 3.02 -10.27 29.39
N LEU A 101 1.80 -10.25 28.84
CA LEU A 101 0.77 -9.25 29.15
C LEU A 101 0.05 -9.50 30.49
N ASP A 102 0.09 -10.73 31.06
CA ASP A 102 -0.66 -11.12 32.24
C ASP A 102 -0.20 -10.36 33.50
N CYS A 103 0.97 -9.77 33.46
CA CYS A 103 1.53 -9.03 34.60
C CYS A 103 1.81 -7.55 34.32
N TYR A 104 1.47 -7.03 33.13
CA TYR A 104 1.70 -5.63 32.78
C TYR A 104 0.66 -4.72 33.46
N PRO A 105 1.02 -3.53 34.09
CA PRO A 105 2.38 -2.98 34.21
C PRO A 105 3.17 -3.47 35.44
N ASP A 106 2.56 -4.25 36.34
CA ASP A 106 3.12 -4.59 37.64
C ASP A 106 3.71 -6.01 37.71
N CYS A 107 4.66 -6.29 36.86
CA CYS A 107 5.39 -7.58 36.88
C CYS A 107 6.42 -7.62 38.02
N GLN A 108 5.99 -7.60 39.30
CA GLN A 108 6.89 -7.58 40.46
C GLN A 108 7.95 -8.70 40.39
N GLY A 109 9.19 -8.33 40.12
CA GLY A 109 10.33 -9.24 40.16
C GLY A 109 10.45 -10.18 38.96
N ARG A 110 9.53 -10.19 38.01
CA ARG A 110 9.72 -10.74 36.67
C ARG A 110 10.18 -9.63 35.76
N VAL A 111 11.35 -9.76 35.22
CA VAL A 111 11.86 -8.84 34.20
C VAL A 111 10.79 -8.79 33.12
N ASN A 112 10.24 -7.60 32.84
CA ASN A 112 9.55 -7.34 31.57
C ASN A 112 10.57 -7.69 30.50
N SER A 113 10.50 -8.88 29.97
CA SER A 113 11.35 -9.25 28.85
C SER A 113 10.74 -8.55 27.65
N TYR A 114 11.24 -7.34 27.37
CA TYR A 114 11.09 -6.75 26.05
C TYR A 114 11.86 -7.67 25.10
N GLU A 115 11.11 -8.40 24.30
CA GLU A 115 11.67 -9.27 23.29
C GLU A 115 11.53 -8.59 21.94
N THR A 116 12.36 -8.91 21.00
CA THR A 116 12.15 -8.54 19.61
C THR A 116 11.32 -9.65 18.96
N TYR A 117 10.08 -9.36 18.62
CA TYR A 117 9.29 -10.25 17.79
C TYR A 117 9.84 -10.24 16.36
N ARG A 118 9.92 -11.41 15.74
CA ARG A 118 10.44 -11.56 14.36
C ARG A 118 9.55 -12.49 13.56
N ASP A 119 9.21 -12.07 12.36
CA ASP A 119 8.39 -12.83 11.43
C ASP A 119 8.94 -12.80 10.01
N ARG A 120 8.53 -13.75 9.20
CA ARG A 120 8.90 -13.89 7.80
C ARG A 120 7.64 -14.02 6.98
N SER A 121 7.52 -13.22 5.93
CA SER A 121 6.36 -13.26 5.07
C SER A 121 6.74 -13.32 3.59
N PHE A 122 5.87 -13.97 2.82
CA PHE A 122 5.91 -13.96 1.36
C PHE A 122 4.69 -13.20 0.87
N ASP A 123 4.92 -12.24 -0.01
CA ASP A 123 3.87 -11.43 -0.61
C ASP A 123 3.84 -11.66 -2.12
N PHE A 124 2.65 -11.53 -2.69
CA PHE A 124 2.43 -11.64 -4.12
C PHE A 124 1.55 -10.51 -4.61
N ARG A 125 1.86 -9.98 -5.81
CA ARG A 125 1.10 -8.89 -6.43
C ARG A 125 0.89 -9.16 -7.90
N TYR A 126 -0.31 -8.88 -8.39
CA TYR A 126 -0.67 -9.01 -9.79
C TYR A 126 -1.42 -7.78 -10.31
N GLN A 127 -0.93 -7.19 -11.38
CA GLN A 127 -1.56 -6.06 -12.05
C GLN A 127 -2.63 -6.54 -13.02
N VAL A 128 -3.88 -6.27 -12.65
CA VAL A 128 -5.06 -6.64 -13.45
C VAL A 128 -5.25 -5.67 -14.62
N LEU A 129 -5.12 -4.37 -14.33
CA LEU A 129 -5.25 -3.29 -15.31
C LEU A 129 -4.00 -2.42 -15.31
N GLN A 130 -3.54 -2.05 -16.50
CA GLN A 130 -2.53 -1.00 -16.68
C GLN A 130 -3.22 0.33 -16.88
N GLU A 131 -2.61 1.41 -16.41
CA GLU A 131 -3.09 2.75 -16.62
C GLU A 131 -3.13 3.08 -18.13
N GLN A 132 -4.30 3.51 -18.60
CA GLN A 132 -4.49 3.95 -19.97
C GLN A 132 -5.65 4.95 -20.07
N GLY A 133 -5.39 6.16 -20.54
CA GLY A 133 -6.40 7.21 -20.63
C GLY A 133 -7.05 7.46 -19.26
N TYR A 134 -8.35 7.20 -19.14
CA TYR A 134 -9.09 7.36 -17.87
C TYR A 134 -9.03 6.13 -16.96
N VAL A 135 -8.59 4.98 -17.47
CA VAL A 135 -8.53 3.74 -16.70
C VAL A 135 -7.33 3.80 -15.76
N PRO A 136 -7.51 3.62 -14.44
CA PRO A 136 -6.39 3.56 -13.51
C PRO A 136 -5.60 2.26 -13.67
N SER A 137 -4.38 2.24 -13.19
CA SER A 137 -3.67 1.00 -12.93
C SER A 137 -4.28 0.32 -11.72
N VAL A 138 -4.56 -1.00 -11.80
CA VAL A 138 -5.17 -1.77 -10.72
C VAL A 138 -4.34 -3.01 -10.42
N VAL A 139 -4.01 -3.18 -9.14
CA VAL A 139 -3.26 -4.33 -8.61
C VAL A 139 -4.09 -5.04 -7.55
N ILE A 140 -4.07 -6.35 -7.58
CA ILE A 140 -4.50 -7.24 -6.49
C ILE A 140 -3.23 -7.74 -5.81
N GLY A 141 -3.19 -7.68 -4.48
CA GLY A 141 -2.07 -8.14 -3.69
C GLY A 141 -2.49 -9.01 -2.52
N LEU A 142 -1.62 -9.94 -2.20
CA LEU A 142 -1.71 -10.85 -1.06
C LEU A 142 -0.44 -10.68 -0.24
N GLN A 143 -0.59 -10.34 1.03
CA GLN A 143 0.51 -10.22 1.99
C GLN A 143 0.51 -11.42 2.92
N ASP A 144 1.70 -11.90 3.23
CA ASP A 144 1.92 -13.01 4.16
C ASP A 144 1.14 -14.28 3.78
N ILE A 145 1.29 -14.69 2.50
CA ILE A 145 0.56 -15.85 1.94
C ILE A 145 1.08 -17.20 2.45
N ALA A 146 2.30 -17.24 2.99
CA ALA A 146 2.97 -18.45 3.47
C ALA A 146 3.87 -18.13 4.69
N GLY A 147 3.37 -17.35 5.64
CA GLY A 147 4.04 -17.00 6.89
C GLY A 147 3.27 -17.52 8.10
N THR A 148 3.30 -16.77 9.19
CA THR A 148 2.50 -17.05 10.40
C THR A 148 1.04 -16.64 10.24
N GLY A 149 0.75 -15.82 9.23
CA GLY A 149 -0.57 -15.24 8.99
C GLY A 149 -0.90 -14.02 9.86
N ILE A 150 -0.08 -13.69 10.86
CA ILE A 150 -0.27 -12.50 11.72
C ILE A 150 -0.22 -11.22 10.89
N LEU A 151 0.64 -11.21 9.86
CA LEU A 151 0.82 -10.08 8.94
C LEU A 151 -0.05 -10.19 7.68
N SER A 152 -1.00 -11.15 7.66
CA SER A 152 -1.76 -11.42 6.46
C SER A 152 -2.76 -10.30 6.14
N GLY A 153 -2.81 -9.94 4.87
CA GLY A 153 -3.73 -8.95 4.35
C GLY A 153 -3.85 -9.05 2.84
N GLU A 154 -5.03 -8.82 2.35
CA GLU A 154 -5.31 -8.79 0.92
C GLU A 154 -5.78 -7.38 0.55
N TYR A 155 -5.55 -7.00 -0.69
CA TYR A 155 -5.99 -5.69 -1.16
C TYR A 155 -6.22 -5.63 -2.66
N ILE A 156 -7.04 -4.66 -3.04
CA ILE A 156 -7.18 -4.16 -4.39
C ILE A 156 -6.82 -2.68 -4.35
N ALA A 157 -5.82 -2.27 -5.10
CA ALA A 157 -5.37 -0.88 -5.14
C ALA A 157 -5.43 -0.36 -6.58
N ALA A 158 -5.97 0.85 -6.73
CA ALA A 158 -6.04 1.57 -7.99
C ALA A 158 -5.23 2.86 -7.89
N THR A 159 -4.37 3.12 -8.89
CA THR A 159 -3.58 4.35 -8.96
C THR A 159 -3.78 5.02 -10.30
N LYS A 160 -3.94 6.35 -10.27
CA LYS A 160 -4.16 7.18 -11.44
C LYS A 160 -3.32 8.44 -11.38
N HIS A 161 -2.60 8.76 -12.48
CA HIS A 161 -2.03 10.08 -12.67
C HIS A 161 -3.16 11.08 -12.97
N ILE A 162 -3.30 12.07 -12.10
CA ILE A 162 -4.28 13.17 -12.23
C ILE A 162 -3.68 14.28 -13.06
N THR A 163 -2.41 14.57 -12.83
CA THR A 163 -1.55 15.42 -13.68
C THR A 163 -0.21 14.70 -13.90
N PRO A 164 0.69 15.20 -14.74
CA PRO A 164 2.04 14.63 -14.86
C PRO A 164 2.78 14.52 -13.53
N GLU A 165 2.54 15.46 -12.59
CA GLU A 165 3.25 15.56 -11.32
C GLU A 165 2.46 15.00 -10.13
N ILE A 166 1.15 14.73 -10.28
CA ILE A 166 0.28 14.30 -9.17
C ILE A 166 -0.39 12.99 -9.53
N LYS A 167 -0.22 11.99 -8.68
CA LYS A 167 -0.98 10.75 -8.75
C LYS A 167 -1.75 10.49 -7.45
N ALA A 168 -2.92 9.86 -7.59
CA ALA A 168 -3.76 9.46 -6.49
C ALA A 168 -3.91 7.94 -6.47
N THR A 169 -3.92 7.38 -5.29
CA THR A 169 -4.16 5.96 -5.02
C THR A 169 -5.37 5.81 -4.12
N LEU A 170 -6.25 4.87 -4.47
CA LEU A 170 -7.35 4.41 -3.64
C LEU A 170 -7.30 2.88 -3.59
N GLY A 171 -7.44 2.32 -2.41
CA GLY A 171 -7.45 0.88 -2.22
C GLY A 171 -8.52 0.43 -1.24
N LEU A 172 -8.79 -0.87 -1.31
CA LEU A 172 -9.65 -1.60 -0.40
C LEU A 172 -8.84 -2.78 0.14
N GLY A 173 -8.75 -2.89 1.46
CA GLY A 173 -7.97 -3.92 2.14
C GLY A 173 -8.80 -4.79 3.05
N TRP A 174 -8.33 -6.02 3.26
CA TRP A 174 -8.84 -7.02 4.19
C TRP A 174 -7.72 -7.51 5.10
N GLY A 175 -8.10 -8.29 6.11
CA GLY A 175 -7.16 -8.74 7.13
C GLY A 175 -6.53 -7.55 7.83
N ARG A 176 -5.21 -7.51 7.92
CA ARG A 176 -4.47 -6.40 8.51
C ARG A 176 -4.84 -5.05 7.86
N LEU A 177 -4.96 -5.01 6.53
CA LEU A 177 -5.32 -3.81 5.78
C LEU A 177 -6.81 -3.46 5.84
N GLY A 178 -7.62 -4.22 6.57
CA GLY A 178 -9.04 -3.98 6.79
C GLY A 178 -9.37 -3.59 8.23
N SER A 179 -8.37 -3.35 9.09
CA SER A 179 -8.57 -3.22 10.54
C SER A 179 -9.04 -1.84 10.96
N TYR A 180 -8.51 -0.75 10.41
CA TYR A 180 -8.88 0.62 10.77
C TYR A 180 -9.95 1.19 9.83
N GLY A 181 -11.03 1.74 10.42
CA GLY A 181 -12.11 2.36 9.65
C GLY A 181 -12.93 1.39 8.82
N SER A 182 -13.03 0.13 9.26
CA SER A 182 -13.77 -0.93 8.59
C SER A 182 -15.25 -0.57 8.45
N PHE A 183 -15.82 -0.91 7.28
CA PHE A 183 -17.27 -0.82 7.03
C PHE A 183 -17.99 -2.17 7.14
N GLY A 184 -17.33 -3.21 7.66
CA GLY A 184 -17.88 -4.56 7.86
C GLY A 184 -17.20 -5.62 7.02
N SER A 185 -17.77 -6.84 7.03
CA SER A 185 -17.23 -8.05 6.40
C SER A 185 -18.02 -8.41 5.14
N PRO A 186 -17.75 -7.81 3.98
CA PRO A 186 -18.60 -7.95 2.77
C PRO A 186 -18.63 -9.37 2.21
N PHE A 187 -17.59 -10.17 2.47
CA PHE A 187 -17.48 -11.56 1.97
C PHE A 187 -17.50 -12.61 3.09
N GLY A 188 -18.06 -12.22 4.25
CA GLY A 188 -18.18 -13.09 5.43
C GLY A 188 -16.99 -13.01 6.37
N ASP A 189 -17.06 -13.77 7.47
CA ASP A 189 -16.06 -13.72 8.53
C ASP A 189 -14.73 -14.32 8.09
N ARG A 190 -13.62 -13.76 8.62
CA ARG A 190 -12.27 -14.28 8.43
C ARG A 190 -12.03 -15.42 9.42
N PRO A 191 -11.70 -16.63 8.98
CA PRO A 191 -11.34 -17.72 9.87
C PRO A 191 -10.13 -17.35 10.74
N LYS A 192 -10.10 -17.88 11.96
CA LYS A 192 -8.93 -17.70 12.85
C LYS A 192 -7.74 -18.48 12.31
N ILE A 193 -6.57 -17.88 12.42
CA ILE A 193 -5.30 -18.52 12.05
C ILE A 193 -4.90 -19.50 13.15
N ASN A 194 -4.42 -20.67 12.76
CA ASN A 194 -3.68 -21.54 13.65
C ASN A 194 -2.19 -21.16 13.58
N VAL A 195 -1.74 -20.31 14.49
CA VAL A 195 -0.38 -19.76 14.51
C VAL A 195 0.69 -20.85 14.75
N GLU A 196 0.30 -22.04 15.27
CA GLU A 196 1.21 -23.15 15.57
C GLU A 196 1.73 -23.87 14.31
N GLU A 197 1.02 -23.75 13.20
CA GLU A 197 1.34 -24.39 11.92
C GLU A 197 1.79 -23.34 10.87
N GLY A 198 2.81 -22.56 11.19
CA GLY A 198 3.34 -21.57 10.24
C GLY A 198 3.87 -22.22 8.96
N GLY A 199 3.57 -21.60 7.80
CA GLY A 199 4.02 -22.06 6.48
C GLY A 199 2.93 -22.64 5.60
N ASP A 200 1.71 -22.76 6.08
CA ASP A 200 0.56 -23.19 5.29
C ASP A 200 -0.07 -22.00 4.54
N PHE A 201 -0.62 -22.29 3.36
CA PHE A 201 -1.35 -21.31 2.57
C PHE A 201 -2.76 -21.11 3.15
N ASN A 202 -3.02 -19.97 3.77
CA ASN A 202 -4.30 -19.62 4.38
C ASN A 202 -5.32 -19.08 3.36
N TYR A 203 -5.57 -19.83 2.27
CA TYR A 203 -6.45 -19.39 1.17
C TYR A 203 -7.91 -19.19 1.59
N ASP A 204 -8.36 -19.83 2.65
CA ASP A 204 -9.71 -19.70 3.22
C ASP A 204 -9.94 -18.34 3.89
N GLN A 205 -8.87 -17.59 4.20
CA GLN A 205 -8.92 -16.26 4.76
C GLN A 205 -8.99 -15.15 3.71
N TRP A 206 -8.61 -15.46 2.45
CA TRP A 206 -8.42 -14.42 1.43
C TRP A 206 -9.70 -13.64 1.15
N PHE A 207 -9.58 -12.30 1.22
CA PHE A 207 -10.66 -11.32 1.03
C PHE A 207 -11.84 -11.48 2.00
N ARG A 208 -11.64 -12.12 3.15
CA ARG A 208 -12.65 -12.30 4.18
C ARG A 208 -12.35 -11.44 5.40
N GLY A 209 -13.41 -11.23 6.20
CA GLY A 209 -13.37 -10.39 7.38
C GLY A 209 -13.62 -8.91 7.10
N PRO A 210 -13.31 -8.06 8.06
CA PRO A 210 -13.48 -6.61 7.94
C PRO A 210 -12.72 -6.05 6.76
N ALA A 211 -13.35 -5.09 6.05
CA ALA A 211 -12.78 -4.41 4.91
C ALA A 211 -12.72 -2.90 5.16
N ALA A 212 -11.64 -2.25 4.78
CA ALA A 212 -11.44 -0.82 4.95
C ALA A 212 -10.80 -0.18 3.72
N PHE A 213 -11.11 1.09 3.51
CA PHE A 213 -10.48 1.90 2.47
C PHE A 213 -9.15 2.48 2.97
N PHE A 214 -8.16 2.53 2.07
CA PHE A 214 -6.92 3.26 2.25
C PHE A 214 -6.60 4.06 0.99
N GLY A 215 -5.67 4.99 1.07
CA GLY A 215 -5.25 5.72 -0.12
C GLY A 215 -4.39 6.92 0.19
N GLY A 216 -4.12 7.69 -0.85
CA GLY A 216 -3.30 8.87 -0.69
C GLY A 216 -2.96 9.54 -2.01
N VAL A 217 -2.13 10.57 -1.89
CA VAL A 217 -1.68 11.38 -3.01
C VAL A 217 -0.16 11.49 -2.95
N GLU A 218 0.46 11.42 -4.12
CA GLU A 218 1.88 11.67 -4.30
C GLU A 218 2.06 12.82 -5.27
N TRP A 219 2.91 13.78 -4.89
CA TRP A 219 3.29 14.93 -5.70
C TRP A 219 4.79 14.88 -6.00
N GLN A 220 5.13 14.70 -7.28
CA GLN A 220 6.50 14.79 -7.78
C GLN A 220 6.88 16.26 -7.92
N ALA A 221 7.51 16.82 -6.89
CA ALA A 221 7.90 18.22 -6.87
C ALA A 221 9.11 18.53 -7.77
N THR A 222 10.00 17.55 -7.96
CA THR A 222 11.13 17.59 -8.92
C THR A 222 11.36 16.19 -9.47
N GLU A 223 12.23 16.02 -10.46
CA GLU A 223 12.62 14.70 -10.99
C GLU A 223 13.13 13.72 -9.92
N LYS A 224 13.58 14.23 -8.77
CA LYS A 224 14.19 13.44 -7.70
C LYS A 224 13.41 13.44 -6.38
N LEU A 225 12.50 14.40 -6.18
CA LEU A 225 11.81 14.61 -4.91
C LEU A 225 10.30 14.46 -5.08
N ALA A 226 9.73 13.53 -4.33
CA ALA A 226 8.28 13.34 -4.22
C ALA A 226 7.81 13.54 -2.77
N PHE A 227 6.68 14.22 -2.59
CA PHE A 227 5.96 14.31 -1.33
C PHE A 227 4.77 13.38 -1.34
N LYS A 228 4.47 12.80 -0.18
CA LYS A 228 3.42 11.81 -0.02
C LYS A 228 2.52 12.16 1.16
N LEU A 229 1.22 12.01 0.93
CA LEU A 229 0.17 12.04 1.96
C LEU A 229 -0.62 10.74 1.86
N GLU A 230 -0.79 10.05 2.97
CA GLU A 230 -1.42 8.74 3.03
C GLU A 230 -2.45 8.67 4.16
N TYR A 231 -3.55 7.98 3.91
CA TYR A 231 -4.48 7.46 4.88
C TYR A 231 -4.32 5.95 4.94
N SER A 232 -3.91 5.44 6.10
CA SER A 232 -3.65 4.01 6.35
C SER A 232 -4.85 3.33 7.00
N SER A 233 -5.21 2.17 6.49
CA SER A 233 -6.25 1.29 7.03
C SER A 233 -5.71 0.18 7.97
N ASP A 234 -4.40 0.17 8.25
CA ASP A 234 -3.80 -0.71 9.26
C ASP A 234 -3.86 -0.03 10.62
N ASP A 235 -4.52 -0.64 11.61
CA ASP A 235 -4.58 -0.13 12.98
C ASP A 235 -3.44 -0.65 13.85
N PHE A 236 -2.66 -1.61 13.36
CA PHE A 236 -1.59 -2.26 14.13
C PHE A 236 -2.10 -2.86 15.44
N GLU A 237 -3.30 -3.45 15.42
CA GLU A 237 -3.96 -4.00 16.61
C GLU A 237 -3.02 -4.84 17.49
N VAL A 238 -2.23 -5.72 16.86
CA VAL A 238 -1.32 -6.60 17.61
C VAL A 238 -0.17 -5.79 18.21
N GLU A 239 0.50 -4.94 17.44
CA GLU A 239 1.69 -4.21 17.86
C GLU A 239 1.35 -3.06 18.81
N ALA A 240 0.37 -2.24 18.45
CA ALA A 240 0.01 -1.04 19.22
C ALA A 240 -0.94 -1.34 20.37
N GLU A 241 -2.04 -2.08 20.11
CA GLU A 241 -3.06 -2.29 21.13
C GLU A 241 -2.75 -3.46 22.05
N GLN A 242 -2.41 -4.63 21.51
CA GLN A 242 -2.19 -5.82 22.30
C GLN A 242 -0.80 -5.84 22.94
N ARG A 243 0.25 -5.42 22.24
CA ARG A 243 1.64 -5.51 22.69
C ARG A 243 2.25 -4.19 23.16
N LYS A 244 1.54 -3.08 22.98
CA LYS A 244 1.96 -1.74 23.45
C LYS A 244 3.35 -1.32 22.95
N ALA A 245 3.75 -1.75 21.76
CA ALA A 245 5.04 -1.45 21.21
C ALA A 245 5.16 0.02 20.77
N PHE A 246 4.05 0.63 20.32
CA PHE A 246 3.99 2.06 19.99
C PHE A 246 2.56 2.60 20.11
N ASP A 247 2.41 3.93 20.08
CA ASP A 247 1.10 4.60 20.15
C ASP A 247 0.65 5.04 18.76
N ARG A 248 -0.45 4.46 18.27
CA ARG A 248 -1.09 4.88 17.02
C ARG A 248 -2.18 5.90 17.33
N SER A 249 -1.94 7.18 17.09
CA SER A 249 -2.88 8.27 17.38
C SER A 249 -3.58 8.84 16.14
N SER A 250 -3.12 8.52 14.92
CA SER A 250 -3.66 9.04 13.67
C SER A 250 -3.57 8.00 12.54
N PRO A 251 -4.54 7.95 11.62
CA PRO A 251 -4.41 7.14 10.40
C PRO A 251 -3.60 7.82 9.29
N PHE A 252 -3.20 9.09 9.47
CA PHE A 252 -2.51 9.85 8.45
C PHE A 252 -1.00 9.76 8.58
N ASN A 253 -0.36 9.55 7.43
CA ASN A 253 1.08 9.55 7.26
C ASN A 253 1.49 10.61 6.23
N VAL A 254 2.59 11.31 6.48
CA VAL A 254 3.14 12.30 5.56
C VAL A 254 4.64 12.13 5.44
N GLY A 255 5.20 12.45 4.29
CA GLY A 255 6.64 12.42 4.14
C GLY A 255 7.10 12.69 2.72
N ALA A 256 8.37 12.40 2.49
CA ALA A 256 9.03 12.62 1.22
C ALA A 256 9.96 11.46 0.87
N GLU A 257 10.08 11.19 -0.43
CA GLU A 257 11.03 10.25 -1.02
C GLU A 257 11.99 11.03 -1.92
N TYR A 258 13.28 10.75 -1.80
CA TYR A 258 14.31 11.34 -2.64
C TYR A 258 15.08 10.25 -3.42
N ALA A 259 15.09 10.35 -4.74
CA ALA A 259 15.83 9.50 -5.64
C ALA A 259 17.22 10.09 -5.90
N PHE A 260 18.27 9.53 -5.30
CA PHE A 260 19.65 9.96 -5.59
C PHE A 260 20.03 9.66 -7.05
N ASN A 261 19.59 8.51 -7.52
CA ASN A 261 19.79 8.03 -8.87
C ASN A 261 18.78 6.92 -9.21
N GLU A 262 18.95 6.23 -10.33
CA GLU A 262 18.03 5.16 -10.76
C GLU A 262 18.00 3.92 -9.87
N TRP A 263 19.02 3.68 -9.07
CA TRP A 263 19.14 2.48 -8.26
C TRP A 263 19.03 2.71 -6.75
N PHE A 264 19.11 3.97 -6.27
CA PHE A 264 19.05 4.27 -4.84
C PHE A 264 18.08 5.39 -4.50
N ARG A 265 17.16 5.11 -3.56
CA ARG A 265 16.16 6.04 -3.05
C ARG A 265 16.11 5.97 -1.53
N VAL A 266 15.77 7.08 -0.89
CA VAL A 266 15.50 7.16 0.54
C VAL A 266 14.20 7.89 0.79
N GLY A 267 13.50 7.52 1.85
CA GLY A 267 12.29 8.19 2.32
C GLY A 267 12.41 8.58 3.78
N GLY A 268 11.79 9.71 4.13
CA GLY A 268 11.61 10.16 5.50
C GLY A 268 10.15 10.52 5.74
N TYR A 269 9.57 10.04 6.85
CA TYR A 269 8.14 10.07 7.09
C TYR A 269 7.81 10.45 8.53
N TYR A 270 6.66 11.10 8.72
CA TYR A 270 5.99 11.20 10.01
C TYR A 270 4.71 10.37 9.94
N MET A 271 4.60 9.39 10.82
CA MET A 271 3.64 8.31 10.69
C MET A 271 2.79 8.17 11.95
N TYR A 272 1.54 7.83 11.73
CA TYR A 272 0.57 7.46 12.77
C TYR A 272 0.39 8.48 13.89
N GLY A 273 0.86 9.73 13.69
CA GLY A 273 0.73 10.81 14.65
C GLY A 273 1.77 10.79 15.78
N SER A 274 2.65 9.81 15.82
CA SER A 274 3.65 9.62 16.89
C SER A 274 5.05 9.29 16.39
N GLU A 275 5.17 8.58 15.24
CA GLU A 275 6.40 7.92 14.86
C GLU A 275 7.14 8.63 13.73
N LEU A 276 8.46 8.62 13.80
CA LEU A 276 9.33 8.95 12.66
C LEU A 276 9.64 7.67 11.89
N GLY A 277 9.49 7.74 10.57
CA GLY A 277 9.77 6.65 9.66
C GLY A 277 10.91 6.96 8.71
N PHE A 278 11.61 5.92 8.31
CA PHE A 278 12.69 5.98 7.34
C PHE A 278 12.62 4.77 6.41
N ALA A 279 12.94 4.99 5.13
CA ALA A 279 13.12 3.90 4.17
C ALA A 279 14.36 4.11 3.31
N ALA A 280 15.00 3.01 2.95
CA ALA A 280 16.07 2.98 1.96
C ALA A 280 15.80 1.83 0.96
N HIS A 281 15.89 2.15 -0.32
CA HIS A 281 15.61 1.20 -1.39
C HIS A 281 16.78 1.15 -2.36
N PHE A 282 17.28 -0.05 -2.57
CA PHE A 282 18.30 -0.33 -3.56
C PHE A 282 17.72 -1.23 -4.65
N THR A 283 17.68 -0.74 -5.89
CA THR A 283 17.06 -1.43 -7.02
C THR A 283 18.08 -1.70 -8.10
N MET A 284 18.11 -2.91 -8.64
CA MET A 284 18.92 -3.27 -9.79
C MET A 284 18.09 -4.01 -10.84
N ASN A 285 18.52 -3.96 -12.09
CA ASN A 285 17.95 -4.78 -13.15
C ASN A 285 18.99 -5.81 -13.61
N PRO A 286 18.89 -7.10 -13.21
CA PRO A 286 19.83 -8.13 -13.60
C PRO A 286 19.93 -8.39 -15.11
N LYS A 287 18.91 -7.97 -15.89
CA LYS A 287 18.94 -8.06 -17.36
C LYS A 287 19.76 -6.94 -18.03
N GLN A 288 20.02 -5.85 -17.31
CA GLN A 288 20.84 -4.74 -17.79
C GLN A 288 22.28 -4.94 -17.30
N ARG A 289 23.22 -5.06 -18.25
CA ARG A 289 24.64 -5.05 -17.85
C ARG A 289 24.98 -3.68 -17.25
N PRO A 290 25.71 -3.63 -16.10
CA PRO A 290 26.27 -2.37 -15.66
C PRO A 290 27.10 -1.79 -16.82
N THR A 291 26.72 -0.63 -17.32
CA THR A 291 27.56 0.13 -18.23
C THR A 291 28.75 0.58 -17.40
N GLY A 292 29.87 -0.13 -17.54
CA GLY A 292 31.13 0.26 -16.94
C GLY A 292 31.51 1.65 -17.49
N SER A 293 31.65 2.59 -16.57
CA SER A 293 32.25 3.90 -16.82
C SER A 293 33.75 3.77 -17.02
#